data_1f1820f8e023a0a2c20d0962b77cc822
#
_entry.id   1f1820f8e023a0a2c20d0962b77cc822
#
_cell.length_a   1.000
_cell.length_b   1.000
_cell.length_c   1.000
_cell.angle_alpha   90.00
_cell.angle_beta   90.00
_cell.angle_gamma   90.00
#
_symmetry.space_group_name_H-M   'P 1'
#
loop_
_entity.id
_entity.type
_entity.pdbx_description
1 polymer ?
#
loop_
_entity_poly.entity_id
_entity_poly.type
_entity_poly.pdbx_seq_one_letter_code
_entity_poly.pdbx_strand_id
1 'polypeptide(L)'
;YDHAPRDAQRQSFRAHIAACRETGLPLIVHTRDADDDTMDILEEEYAKGPFTGVIHCFSSSAMLAQRALKIGFYISCSGIITFNSAKEIQAAVADVPLERLLVETDAPYLAPVPKRGKPNEPSYVAHTAAKLAEIKGVSVEEIARATTDNFFALFTKADRKHLLTLEADAQ
;
A
#
# COMPACT_ATOMS: atom_id res chain seq x y z
N TYR A 1 -0.83 -16.86 7.67
CA TYR A 1 -0.39 -18.09 8.38
C TYR A 1 -1.11 -18.17 9.72
N ASP A 2 -1.67 -19.32 10.07
CA ASP A 2 -2.38 -19.54 11.34
C ASP A 2 -1.38 -19.84 12.49
N HIS A 3 -0.41 -18.95 12.71
CA HIS A 3 0.54 -19.08 13.84
C HIS A 3 -0.06 -18.63 15.18
N ALA A 4 -1.20 -17.94 15.15
CA ALA A 4 -1.97 -17.55 16.32
C ALA A 4 -3.45 -17.88 16.08
N PRO A 5 -4.26 -18.12 17.15
CA PRO A 5 -5.70 -18.29 17.01
C PRO A 5 -6.34 -17.10 16.28
N ARG A 6 -7.25 -17.37 15.36
CA ARG A 6 -7.90 -16.32 14.54
C ARG A 6 -8.61 -15.25 15.38
N ASP A 7 -9.24 -15.64 16.47
CA ASP A 7 -9.88 -14.67 17.37
C ASP A 7 -8.88 -13.73 18.04
N ALA A 8 -7.69 -14.22 18.39
CA ALA A 8 -6.62 -13.38 18.91
C ALA A 8 -6.09 -12.41 17.84
N GLN A 9 -5.96 -12.85 16.58
CA GLN A 9 -5.59 -11.98 15.47
C GLN A 9 -6.63 -10.88 15.25
N ARG A 10 -7.93 -11.22 15.24
CA ARG A 10 -9.02 -10.24 15.09
C ARG A 10 -9.05 -9.24 16.24
N GLN A 11 -8.87 -9.69 17.50
CA GLN A 11 -8.80 -8.80 18.66
C GLN A 11 -7.61 -7.85 18.58
N SER A 12 -6.43 -8.37 18.24
CA SER A 12 -5.22 -7.56 18.04
C SER A 12 -5.44 -6.53 16.94
N PHE A 13 -6.03 -6.91 15.81
CA PHE A 13 -6.32 -6.00 14.71
C PHE A 13 -7.24 -4.85 15.15
N ARG A 14 -8.34 -5.15 15.86
CA ARG A 14 -9.23 -4.12 16.42
C ARG A 14 -8.52 -3.19 17.42
N ALA A 15 -7.61 -3.72 18.23
CA ALA A 15 -6.82 -2.91 19.16
C ALA A 15 -5.89 -1.93 18.43
N HIS A 16 -5.26 -2.36 17.33
CA HIS A 16 -4.44 -1.47 16.50
C HIS A 16 -5.30 -0.39 15.81
N ILE A 17 -6.50 -0.72 15.33
CA ILE A 17 -7.43 0.27 14.76
C ILE A 17 -7.83 1.30 15.82
N ALA A 18 -8.14 0.86 17.05
CA ALA A 18 -8.45 1.78 18.13
C ALA A 18 -7.28 2.73 18.45
N ALA A 19 -6.06 2.20 18.51
CA ALA A 19 -4.85 3.01 18.71
C ALA A 19 -4.62 4.02 17.54
N CYS A 20 -4.86 3.63 16.30
CA CYS A 20 -4.77 4.54 15.15
C CYS A 20 -5.81 5.67 15.27
N ARG A 21 -7.02 5.36 15.68
CA ARG A 21 -8.08 6.36 15.91
C ARG A 21 -7.71 7.34 17.01
N GLU A 22 -7.14 6.86 18.12
CA GLU A 22 -6.71 7.67 19.27
C GLU A 22 -5.52 8.57 18.92
N THR A 23 -4.52 8.04 18.21
CA THR A 23 -3.27 8.75 17.90
C THR A 23 -3.32 9.59 16.64
N GLY A 24 -4.31 9.37 15.77
CA GLY A 24 -4.39 9.98 14.44
C GLY A 24 -3.31 9.46 13.48
N LEU A 25 -2.65 8.33 13.79
CA LEU A 25 -1.70 7.69 12.89
C LEU A 25 -2.43 6.79 11.89
N PRO A 26 -1.97 6.72 10.63
CA PRO A 26 -2.56 5.82 9.65
C PRO A 26 -2.25 4.35 10.00
N LEU A 27 -3.23 3.49 9.75
CA LEU A 27 -3.09 2.05 9.89
C LEU A 27 -2.38 1.45 8.68
N ILE A 28 -1.37 0.62 8.91
CA ILE A 28 -0.72 -0.17 7.85
C ILE A 28 -1.23 -1.60 7.97
N VAL A 29 -1.99 -2.04 6.97
CA VAL A 29 -2.67 -3.35 6.97
C VAL A 29 -1.92 -4.31 6.07
N HIS A 30 -1.48 -5.43 6.64
CA HIS A 30 -1.11 -6.63 5.88
C HIS A 30 -2.27 -7.62 5.90
N THR A 31 -2.65 -8.13 4.74
CA THR A 31 -3.63 -9.21 4.63
C THR A 31 -3.14 -10.29 3.67
N ARG A 32 -3.41 -11.55 3.99
CA ARG A 32 -3.14 -12.70 3.15
C ARG A 32 -4.17 -13.78 3.39
N ASP A 33 -4.86 -14.19 2.33
CA ASP A 33 -5.93 -15.21 2.38
C ASP A 33 -7.01 -14.90 3.45
N ALA A 34 -7.29 -13.59 3.69
CA ALA A 34 -8.18 -13.11 4.74
C ALA A 34 -8.95 -11.83 4.32
N ASP A 35 -9.28 -11.70 3.04
CA ASP A 35 -9.88 -10.49 2.47
C ASP A 35 -11.19 -10.12 3.17
N ASP A 36 -12.11 -11.07 3.33
CA ASP A 36 -13.42 -10.83 3.93
C ASP A 36 -13.28 -10.42 5.40
N ASP A 37 -12.56 -11.20 6.22
CA ASP A 37 -12.33 -10.90 7.63
C ASP A 37 -11.66 -9.51 7.81
N THR A 38 -10.70 -9.18 6.94
CA THR A 38 -10.00 -7.89 6.98
C THR A 38 -10.97 -6.75 6.72
N MET A 39 -11.75 -6.85 5.64
CA MET A 39 -12.65 -5.77 5.26
C MET A 39 -13.85 -5.65 6.17
N ASP A 40 -14.41 -6.76 6.65
CA ASP A 40 -15.54 -6.74 7.60
C ASP A 40 -15.13 -6.01 8.90
N ILE A 41 -13.93 -6.29 9.42
CA ILE A 41 -13.41 -5.60 10.61
C ILE A 41 -13.14 -4.11 10.32
N LEU A 42 -12.51 -3.79 9.19
CA LEU A 42 -12.22 -2.40 8.84
C LEU A 42 -13.49 -1.57 8.69
N GLU A 43 -14.50 -2.07 7.99
CA GLU A 43 -15.78 -1.38 7.78
C GLU A 43 -16.58 -1.24 9.08
N GLU A 44 -16.64 -2.32 9.90
CA GLU A 44 -17.29 -2.27 11.21
C GLU A 44 -16.63 -1.23 12.12
N GLU A 45 -15.32 -1.21 12.19
CA GLU A 45 -14.59 -0.26 13.01
C GLU A 45 -14.66 1.17 12.45
N TYR A 46 -14.69 1.33 11.13
CA TYR A 46 -14.84 2.64 10.48
C TYR A 46 -16.20 3.27 10.78
N ALA A 47 -17.25 2.47 10.86
CA ALA A 47 -18.59 2.92 11.27
C ALA A 47 -18.65 3.45 12.71
N LYS A 48 -17.75 3.00 13.60
CA LYS A 48 -17.63 3.50 14.98
C LYS A 48 -16.88 4.82 15.09
N GLY A 49 -16.10 5.17 14.08
CA GLY A 49 -15.34 6.43 13.98
C GLY A 49 -14.24 6.32 12.92
N PRO A 50 -14.04 7.38 12.11
CA PRO A 50 -13.12 7.33 10.98
C PRO A 50 -11.66 7.18 11.44
N PHE A 51 -10.87 6.54 10.60
CA PHE A 51 -9.41 6.44 10.67
C PHE A 51 -8.88 6.29 9.25
N THR A 52 -7.60 6.54 9.05
CA THR A 52 -6.95 6.43 7.74
C THR A 52 -6.02 5.22 7.70
N GLY A 53 -5.69 4.76 6.50
CA GLY A 53 -4.76 3.63 6.37
C GLY A 53 -4.40 3.28 4.95
N VAL A 54 -3.59 2.25 4.84
CA VAL A 54 -3.11 1.68 3.59
C VAL A 54 -3.16 0.16 3.64
N ILE A 55 -3.60 -0.46 2.57
CA ILE A 55 -3.39 -1.89 2.33
C ILE A 55 -1.95 -2.01 1.79
N HIS A 56 -1.06 -2.44 2.66
CA HIS A 56 0.35 -2.64 2.38
C HIS A 56 0.56 -3.90 1.53
N CYS A 57 1.53 -3.81 0.61
CA CYS A 57 1.93 -4.93 -0.25
C CYS A 57 0.73 -5.62 -0.90
N PHE A 58 -0.11 -4.81 -1.60
CA PHE A 58 -1.37 -5.30 -2.16
C PHE A 58 -1.14 -6.50 -3.08
N SER A 59 -1.68 -7.64 -2.66
CA SER A 59 -1.60 -8.92 -3.36
C SER A 59 -2.92 -9.67 -3.35
N SER A 60 -4.02 -8.94 -3.21
CA SER A 60 -5.37 -9.42 -2.98
C SER A 60 -6.31 -9.14 -4.17
N SER A 61 -7.60 -9.30 -3.94
CA SER A 61 -8.65 -9.20 -4.94
C SER A 61 -9.07 -7.74 -5.26
N ALA A 62 -9.66 -7.54 -6.44
CA ALA A 62 -10.28 -6.27 -6.80
C ALA A 62 -11.40 -5.89 -5.81
N MET A 63 -12.12 -6.87 -5.25
CA MET A 63 -13.16 -6.65 -4.25
C MET A 63 -12.57 -6.00 -2.99
N LEU A 64 -11.44 -6.51 -2.47
CA LEU A 64 -10.77 -5.90 -1.32
C LEU A 64 -10.34 -4.46 -1.62
N ALA A 65 -9.72 -4.22 -2.79
CA ALA A 65 -9.32 -2.87 -3.17
C ALA A 65 -10.52 -1.90 -3.21
N GLN A 66 -11.63 -2.30 -3.82
CA GLN A 66 -12.85 -1.48 -3.90
C GLN A 66 -13.46 -1.18 -2.53
N ARG A 67 -13.50 -2.17 -1.63
CA ARG A 67 -14.00 -1.97 -0.25
C ARG A 67 -13.08 -1.03 0.53
N ALA A 68 -11.77 -1.21 0.43
CA ALA A 68 -10.79 -0.34 1.09
C ALA A 68 -10.89 1.12 0.60
N LEU A 69 -11.07 1.32 -0.71
CA LEU A 69 -11.26 2.66 -1.29
C LEU A 69 -12.51 3.37 -0.76
N LYS A 70 -13.61 2.65 -0.51
CA LYS A 70 -14.86 3.22 0.05
C LYS A 70 -14.68 3.84 1.42
N ILE A 71 -13.78 3.30 2.23
CA ILE A 71 -13.41 3.86 3.54
C ILE A 71 -12.21 4.80 3.47
N GLY A 72 -11.77 5.19 2.26
CA GLY A 72 -10.73 6.18 2.03
C GLY A 72 -9.30 5.67 2.16
N PHE A 73 -9.08 4.37 2.19
CA PHE A 73 -7.74 3.77 2.28
C PHE A 73 -6.95 3.92 0.98
N TYR A 74 -5.64 3.84 1.14
CA TYR A 74 -4.67 3.77 0.05
C TYR A 74 -4.33 2.31 -0.27
N ILE A 75 -3.88 2.08 -1.49
CA ILE A 75 -3.39 0.78 -1.98
C ILE A 75 -1.91 0.91 -2.31
N SER A 76 -1.05 0.15 -1.64
CA SER A 76 0.39 0.19 -1.86
C SER A 76 0.85 -0.98 -2.73
N CYS A 77 1.51 -0.64 -3.82
CA CYS A 77 2.00 -1.58 -4.82
C CYS A 77 3.47 -1.93 -4.54
N SER A 78 3.76 -3.21 -4.36
CA SER A 78 5.12 -3.75 -4.23
C SER A 78 5.62 -4.38 -5.54
N GLY A 79 6.82 -4.94 -5.53
CA GLY A 79 7.42 -5.60 -6.70
C GLY A 79 6.57 -6.70 -7.34
N ILE A 80 5.57 -7.23 -6.63
CA ILE A 80 4.66 -8.27 -7.13
C ILE A 80 3.90 -7.84 -8.41
N ILE A 81 3.58 -6.55 -8.56
CA ILE A 81 2.87 -6.07 -9.77
C ILE A 81 3.71 -6.21 -11.05
N THR A 82 5.02 -6.41 -10.94
CA THR A 82 5.92 -6.62 -12.09
C THR A 82 5.91 -8.07 -12.59
N PHE A 83 5.31 -9.01 -11.83
CA PHE A 83 5.36 -10.42 -12.15
C PHE A 83 4.36 -10.79 -13.24
N ASN A 84 4.80 -11.62 -14.21
CA ASN A 84 3.93 -12.08 -15.29
C ASN A 84 2.70 -12.86 -14.80
N SER A 85 2.79 -13.51 -13.64
CA SER A 85 1.70 -14.25 -13.01
C SER A 85 0.71 -13.37 -12.26
N ALA A 86 1.00 -12.09 -12.03
CA ALA A 86 0.19 -11.19 -11.20
C ALA A 86 -0.91 -10.45 -12.00
N LYS A 87 -1.52 -11.10 -13.01
CA LYS A 87 -2.50 -10.48 -13.89
C LYS A 87 -3.74 -9.94 -13.18
N GLU A 88 -4.23 -10.68 -12.20
CA GLU A 88 -5.40 -10.28 -11.41
C GLU A 88 -5.08 -9.05 -10.54
N ILE A 89 -3.90 -9.02 -9.93
CA ILE A 89 -3.42 -7.87 -9.13
C ILE A 89 -3.24 -6.65 -10.04
N GLN A 90 -2.62 -6.82 -11.23
CA GLN A 90 -2.45 -5.75 -12.22
C GLN A 90 -3.80 -5.18 -12.65
N ALA A 91 -4.80 -6.04 -12.92
CA ALA A 91 -6.14 -5.61 -13.28
C ALA A 91 -6.82 -4.85 -12.12
N ALA A 92 -6.73 -5.35 -10.89
CA ALA A 92 -7.27 -4.67 -9.72
C ALA A 92 -6.64 -3.29 -9.50
N VAL A 93 -5.32 -3.17 -9.66
CA VAL A 93 -4.58 -1.90 -9.53
C VAL A 93 -4.92 -0.91 -10.66
N ALA A 94 -5.23 -1.41 -11.86
CA ALA A 94 -5.65 -0.54 -12.98
C ALA A 94 -6.89 0.29 -12.64
N ASP A 95 -7.82 -0.25 -11.85
CA ASP A 95 -9.05 0.40 -11.44
C ASP A 95 -8.90 1.33 -10.22
N VAL A 96 -7.77 1.27 -9.50
CA VAL A 96 -7.53 2.15 -8.33
C VAL A 96 -7.24 3.57 -8.79
N PRO A 97 -7.92 4.61 -8.27
CA PRO A 97 -7.61 6.01 -8.59
C PRO A 97 -6.15 6.36 -8.27
N LEU A 98 -5.52 7.19 -9.12
CA LEU A 98 -4.10 7.54 -8.99
C LEU A 98 -3.80 8.20 -7.64
N GLU A 99 -4.72 9.00 -7.13
CA GLU A 99 -4.65 9.69 -5.83
C GLU A 99 -4.79 8.75 -4.62
N ARG A 100 -4.94 7.46 -4.83
CA ARG A 100 -5.04 6.43 -3.79
C ARG A 100 -3.95 5.36 -3.90
N LEU A 101 -2.97 5.56 -4.78
CA LEU A 101 -1.87 4.63 -5.01
C LEU A 101 -0.61 5.06 -4.26
N LEU A 102 0.08 4.08 -3.71
CA LEU A 102 1.45 4.18 -3.19
C LEU A 102 2.33 3.12 -3.85
N VAL A 103 3.64 3.30 -3.77
CA VAL A 103 4.64 2.30 -4.17
C VAL A 103 5.57 1.99 -3.01
N GLU A 104 5.98 0.74 -2.92
CA GLU A 104 6.86 0.24 -1.88
C GLU A 104 7.76 -0.88 -2.41
N THR A 105 8.68 -1.36 -1.60
CA THR A 105 9.56 -2.48 -1.95
C THR A 105 9.18 -3.80 -1.32
N ASP A 106 8.79 -3.80 -0.03
CA ASP A 106 8.70 -4.99 0.83
C ASP A 106 10.06 -5.71 0.97
N ALA A 107 11.16 -4.94 0.86
CA ALA A 107 12.51 -5.50 0.95
C ALA A 107 12.74 -6.21 2.32
N PRO A 108 13.42 -7.36 2.31
CA PRO A 108 14.21 -7.97 1.23
C PRO A 108 13.42 -8.91 0.31
N TYR A 109 12.09 -8.92 0.40
CA TYR A 109 11.20 -9.80 -0.35
C TYR A 109 10.73 -9.15 -1.67
N LEU A 110 10.08 -9.92 -2.53
CA LEU A 110 9.36 -9.49 -3.72
C LEU A 110 10.17 -8.62 -4.69
N ALA A 111 11.49 -8.91 -4.86
CA ALA A 111 12.31 -8.19 -5.83
C ALA A 111 11.59 -8.11 -7.20
N PRO A 112 11.40 -6.89 -7.75
CA PRO A 112 10.69 -6.69 -9.01
C PRO A 112 11.45 -7.26 -10.21
N VAL A 113 10.78 -7.46 -11.33
CA VAL A 113 11.44 -7.68 -12.63
C VAL A 113 12.17 -6.38 -13.00
N PRO A 114 13.45 -6.42 -13.47
CA PRO A 114 14.25 -7.60 -13.84
C PRO A 114 15.12 -8.21 -12.70
N LYS A 115 14.92 -7.81 -11.45
CA LYS A 115 15.75 -8.20 -10.30
C LYS A 115 15.31 -9.49 -9.61
N ARG A 116 14.30 -10.19 -10.14
CA ARG A 116 13.77 -11.46 -9.60
C ARG A 116 14.90 -12.47 -9.29
N GLY A 117 14.73 -13.19 -8.14
CA GLY A 117 15.70 -14.20 -7.68
C GLY A 117 16.89 -13.62 -6.89
N LYS A 118 16.93 -12.31 -6.66
CA LYS A 118 17.88 -11.63 -5.78
C LYS A 118 17.16 -11.06 -4.57
N PRO A 119 17.85 -10.78 -3.44
CA PRO A 119 17.29 -9.96 -2.36
C PRO A 119 16.83 -8.61 -2.93
N ASN A 120 15.66 -8.16 -2.48
CA ASN A 120 15.14 -6.85 -2.83
C ASN A 120 15.85 -5.76 -2.01
N GLU A 121 15.91 -4.55 -2.55
CA GLU A 121 16.48 -3.38 -1.88
C GLU A 121 15.65 -2.13 -2.18
N PRO A 122 15.73 -1.06 -1.36
CA PRO A 122 14.90 0.13 -1.53
C PRO A 122 15.02 0.79 -2.91
N SER A 123 16.20 0.77 -3.55
CA SER A 123 16.42 1.36 -4.87
C SER A 123 15.58 0.71 -5.98
N TYR A 124 15.14 -0.54 -5.79
CA TYR A 124 14.34 -1.26 -6.78
C TYR A 124 12.87 -0.81 -6.85
N VAL A 125 12.43 0.07 -5.96
CA VAL A 125 11.10 0.71 -6.05
C VAL A 125 10.89 1.39 -7.40
N ALA A 126 11.95 1.87 -8.04
CA ALA A 126 11.88 2.47 -9.37
C ALA A 126 11.29 1.51 -10.43
N HIS A 127 11.57 0.21 -10.34
CA HIS A 127 10.99 -0.79 -11.25
C HIS A 127 9.49 -1.02 -10.98
N THR A 128 9.09 -0.96 -9.71
CA THR A 128 7.67 -1.01 -9.32
C THR A 128 6.92 0.20 -9.86
N ALA A 129 7.49 1.41 -9.68
CA ALA A 129 6.90 2.64 -10.19
C ALA A 129 6.78 2.64 -11.73
N ALA A 130 7.81 2.16 -12.45
CA ALA A 130 7.76 2.04 -13.91
C ALA A 130 6.64 1.08 -14.35
N LYS A 131 6.47 -0.06 -13.68
CA LYS A 131 5.37 -0.98 -13.98
C LYS A 131 3.99 -0.39 -13.67
N LEU A 132 3.89 0.35 -12.58
CA LEU A 132 2.64 1.05 -12.23
C LEU A 132 2.28 2.11 -13.28
N ALA A 133 3.27 2.84 -13.81
CA ALA A 133 3.10 3.79 -14.91
C ALA A 133 2.53 3.11 -16.16
N GLU A 134 3.09 1.94 -16.54
CA GLU A 134 2.58 1.13 -17.64
C GLU A 134 1.11 0.71 -17.43
N ILE A 135 0.77 0.21 -16.23
CA ILE A 135 -0.59 -0.22 -15.88
C ILE A 135 -1.58 0.95 -15.95
N LYS A 136 -1.16 2.13 -15.48
CA LYS A 136 -2.01 3.34 -15.44
C LYS A 136 -2.03 4.11 -16.76
N GLY A 137 -1.13 3.82 -17.70
CA GLY A 137 -1.02 4.55 -18.96
C GLY A 137 -0.56 5.99 -18.81
N VAL A 138 0.28 6.27 -17.80
CA VAL A 138 0.85 7.59 -17.49
C VAL A 138 2.36 7.54 -17.45
N SER A 139 3.05 8.69 -17.31
CA SER A 139 4.51 8.71 -17.21
C SER A 139 5.01 8.24 -15.84
N VAL A 140 6.28 7.83 -15.77
CA VAL A 140 6.94 7.45 -14.50
C VAL A 140 7.03 8.64 -13.56
N GLU A 141 7.30 9.83 -14.11
CA GLU A 141 7.34 11.08 -13.36
C GLU A 141 5.98 11.42 -12.73
N GLU A 142 4.89 11.15 -13.44
CA GLU A 142 3.54 11.34 -12.90
C GLU A 142 3.26 10.36 -11.75
N ILE A 143 3.65 9.09 -11.88
CA ILE A 143 3.57 8.12 -10.77
C ILE A 143 4.41 8.58 -9.58
N ALA A 144 5.66 8.98 -9.81
CA ALA A 144 6.56 9.43 -8.74
C ALA A 144 5.96 10.62 -7.99
N ARG A 145 5.44 11.63 -8.72
CA ARG A 145 4.78 12.79 -8.12
C ARG A 145 3.53 12.39 -7.35
N ALA A 146 2.61 11.65 -7.98
CA ALA A 146 1.34 11.29 -7.37
C ALA A 146 1.53 10.43 -6.11
N THR A 147 2.38 9.40 -6.16
CA THR A 147 2.61 8.52 -5.00
C THR A 147 3.37 9.23 -3.88
N THR A 148 4.25 10.20 -4.21
CA THR A 148 4.89 11.07 -3.21
C THR A 148 3.86 11.99 -2.54
N ASP A 149 2.99 12.63 -3.31
CA ASP A 149 1.92 13.49 -2.77
C ASP A 149 0.97 12.68 -1.88
N ASN A 150 0.58 11.49 -2.32
CA ASN A 150 -0.26 10.55 -1.56
C ASN A 150 0.40 10.11 -0.25
N PHE A 151 1.73 9.85 -0.28
CA PHE A 151 2.47 9.51 0.93
C PHE A 151 2.35 10.61 2.00
N PHE A 152 2.59 11.86 1.63
CA PHE A 152 2.50 12.98 2.57
C PHE A 152 1.05 13.33 2.95
N ALA A 153 0.08 13.04 2.11
CA ALA A 153 -1.33 13.16 2.44
C ALA A 153 -1.77 12.12 3.48
N LEU A 154 -1.23 10.89 3.42
CA LEU A 154 -1.52 9.83 4.38
C LEU A 154 -0.69 9.99 5.66
N PHE A 155 0.63 10.15 5.53
CA PHE A 155 1.58 10.20 6.65
C PHE A 155 1.86 11.64 7.06
N THR A 156 0.85 12.33 7.57
CA THR A 156 0.87 13.78 7.86
C THR A 156 1.93 14.22 8.89
N LYS A 157 2.49 13.28 9.66
CA LYS A 157 3.62 13.56 10.58
C LYS A 157 4.99 13.48 9.90
N ALA A 158 5.06 13.04 8.65
CA ALA A 158 6.30 13.08 7.86
C ALA A 158 6.52 14.50 7.32
N ASP A 159 7.75 15.02 7.45
CA ASP A 159 8.08 16.38 6.98
C ASP A 159 8.63 16.33 5.54
N ARG A 160 7.90 16.92 4.59
CA ARG A 160 8.28 17.02 3.19
C ARG A 160 9.56 17.86 2.97
N LYS A 161 9.93 18.73 3.90
CA LYS A 161 11.12 19.58 3.78
C LYS A 161 12.41 18.78 3.62
N HIS A 162 12.47 17.58 4.19
CA HIS A 162 13.64 16.71 4.03
C HIS A 162 13.85 16.16 2.61
N LEU A 163 12.84 16.15 1.74
CA LEU A 163 13.02 15.80 0.32
C LEU A 163 13.73 16.89 -0.48
N LEU A 164 13.46 18.15 -0.18
CA LEU A 164 14.01 19.30 -0.91
C LEU A 164 15.51 19.47 -0.65
N THR A 165 16.03 18.99 0.49
CA THR A 165 17.45 19.02 0.82
C THR A 165 18.26 18.04 -0.03
N LEU A 166 17.68 16.87 -0.36
CA LEU A 166 18.36 15.86 -1.20
C LEU A 166 18.46 16.28 -2.69
N GLU A 167 17.52 17.08 -3.18
CA GLU A 167 17.58 17.61 -4.55
C GLU A 167 18.59 18.77 -4.67
N ALA A 168 18.82 19.53 -3.61
CA ALA A 168 19.81 20.61 -3.58
C ALA A 168 21.26 20.10 -3.50
N ASP A 169 21.49 18.98 -2.82
CA ASP A 169 22.81 18.36 -2.68
C ASP A 169 23.20 17.49 -3.90
N ALA A 170 22.28 17.26 -4.85
CA ALA A 170 22.49 16.46 -6.06
C ALA A 170 22.85 17.30 -7.32
N GLN A 171 22.97 18.63 -7.19
CA GLN A 171 23.41 19.58 -8.23
C GLN A 171 24.86 20.02 -7.98
#